data_e7a36e638caaa0203002d2d524191d9c
#
_entry.id   e7a36e638caaa0203002d2d524191d9c
#
_cell.length_a   1.000
_cell.length_b   1.000
_cell.length_c   1.000
_cell.angle_alpha   90.00
_cell.angle_beta   90.00
_cell.angle_gamma   90.00
#
_symmetry.space_group_name_H-M   'P 1'
#
loop_
_entity.id
_entity.type
_entity.pdbx_description
1 polymer ?
#
loop_
_entity_poly.entity_id
_entity_poly.type
_entity_poly.pdbx_seq_one_letter_code
_entity_poly.pdbx_strand_id
1 'polypeptide(L)'
;SLEAKRSALDLTLNQKDGATELTAAGLRGIRGLVASHMKIESGFENAIAAALGPLADALVADSRDEGLAAIEHLKKSDGGRVELIVADVDARGSVANIPKVAGARSATEVVDAPNGILALLANVVIVDDLSTARELYARDKSVADLVLITVDGDVLTKSVIRGGSQSKPSKLQLVAERDAAEARIQEVHAILETSRGDLAQARANEE
;
A
#
# COMPACT_ATOMS: atom_id res chain seq x y z
N SER A 1 1.84 36.21 13.49
CA SER A 1 2.34 35.85 14.81
C SER A 1 2.44 34.34 14.94
N LEU A 2 3.30 33.83 15.79
CA LEU A 2 3.48 32.39 16.05
C LEU A 2 2.21 31.73 16.57
N GLU A 3 1.35 32.45 17.27
CA GLU A 3 0.05 31.97 17.72
C GLU A 3 -0.94 31.73 16.59
N ALA A 4 -0.99 32.61 15.59
CA ALA A 4 -1.82 32.41 14.41
C ALA A 4 -1.34 31.22 13.57
N LYS A 5 -0.01 30.99 13.48
CA LYS A 5 0.56 29.83 12.81
C LYS A 5 0.27 28.54 13.56
N ARG A 6 0.35 28.56 14.90
CA ARG A 6 -0.03 27.42 15.75
C ARG A 6 -1.51 27.09 15.60
N SER A 7 -2.40 28.11 15.69
CA SER A 7 -3.84 27.92 15.52
C SER A 7 -4.21 27.37 14.14
N ALA A 8 -3.56 27.84 13.06
CA ALA A 8 -3.75 27.33 11.71
C ALA A 8 -3.25 25.88 11.57
N LEU A 9 -2.13 25.54 12.22
CA LEU A 9 -1.62 24.16 12.25
C LEU A 9 -2.53 23.24 13.08
N ASP A 10 -3.03 23.72 14.23
CA ASP A 10 -3.99 22.98 15.06
C ASP A 10 -5.30 22.73 14.32
N LEU A 11 -5.80 23.71 13.54
CA LEU A 11 -6.96 23.53 12.68
C LEU A 11 -6.71 22.51 11.57
N THR A 12 -5.50 22.47 11.02
CA THR A 12 -5.12 21.50 9.97
C THR A 12 -4.92 20.09 10.54
N LEU A 13 -4.37 20.00 11.74
CA LEU A 13 -4.17 18.71 12.47
C LEU A 13 -5.48 18.18 13.05
N ASN A 14 -6.44 19.05 13.39
CA ASN A 14 -7.79 18.70 13.84
C ASN A 14 -8.80 18.52 12.69
N GLN A 15 -8.35 18.47 11.43
CA GLN A 15 -9.22 18.01 10.36
C GLN A 15 -9.73 16.61 10.73
N LYS A 16 -11.04 16.50 10.92
CA LYS A 16 -11.70 15.24 11.22
C LYS A 16 -11.33 14.23 10.14
N ASP A 17 -10.56 13.24 10.52
CA ASP A 17 -10.12 12.15 9.65
C ASP A 17 -11.14 11.02 9.74
N GLY A 18 -11.90 10.83 8.67
CA GLY A 18 -12.92 9.78 8.61
C GLY A 18 -12.36 8.37 8.80
N ALA A 19 -11.09 8.12 8.46
CA ALA A 19 -10.46 6.84 8.69
C ALA A 19 -10.28 6.56 10.20
N THR A 20 -9.85 7.54 10.97
CA THR A 20 -9.73 7.46 12.43
C THR A 20 -11.10 7.27 13.07
N GLU A 21 -12.11 8.03 12.64
CA GLU A 21 -13.50 7.92 13.14
C GLU A 21 -14.08 6.51 12.89
N LEU A 22 -13.98 6.00 11.67
CA LEU A 22 -14.49 4.66 11.33
C LEU A 22 -13.76 3.54 12.06
N THR A 23 -12.46 3.69 12.26
CA THR A 23 -11.65 2.72 13.00
C THR A 23 -12.06 2.70 14.47
N ALA A 24 -12.28 3.86 15.08
CA ALA A 24 -12.76 3.99 16.46
C ALA A 24 -14.18 3.47 16.63
N ALA A 25 -15.06 3.70 15.64
CA ALA A 25 -16.45 3.22 15.66
C ALA A 25 -16.57 1.70 15.50
N GLY A 26 -15.53 1.02 15.00
CA GLY A 26 -15.52 -0.44 14.84
C GLY A 26 -16.63 -0.95 13.94
N LEU A 27 -16.95 -0.25 12.87
CA LEU A 27 -18.05 -0.61 11.98
C LEU A 27 -17.80 -1.97 11.33
N ARG A 28 -18.83 -2.80 11.32
CA ARG A 28 -18.80 -4.10 10.62
C ARG A 28 -18.47 -3.89 9.15
N GLY A 29 -17.60 -4.76 8.61
CA GLY A 29 -17.19 -4.73 7.22
C GLY A 29 -16.13 -3.68 6.88
N ILE A 30 -15.61 -2.93 7.85
CA ILE A 30 -14.44 -2.07 7.69
C ILE A 30 -13.22 -2.77 8.30
N ARG A 31 -12.27 -3.14 7.44
CA ARG A 31 -11.13 -4.00 7.83
C ARG A 31 -9.89 -3.23 8.29
N GLY A 32 -9.88 -1.92 8.20
CA GLY A 32 -8.70 -1.11 8.49
C GLY A 32 -7.94 -0.68 7.23
N LEU A 33 -6.69 -0.25 7.41
CA LEU A 33 -5.89 0.35 6.33
C LEU A 33 -5.53 -0.65 5.23
N VAL A 34 -5.58 -0.19 3.97
CA VAL A 34 -5.16 -0.93 2.77
C VAL A 34 -3.78 -1.54 2.93
N ALA A 35 -2.83 -0.79 3.50
CA ALA A 35 -1.46 -1.26 3.72
C ALA A 35 -1.37 -2.55 4.57
N SER A 36 -2.33 -2.77 5.48
CA SER A 36 -2.38 -3.98 6.32
C SER A 36 -2.98 -5.20 5.61
N HIS A 37 -3.54 -5.01 4.42
CA HIS A 37 -4.20 -6.05 3.61
C HIS A 37 -3.45 -6.37 2.33
N MET A 38 -2.21 -5.92 2.22
CA MET A 38 -1.36 -6.15 1.05
C MET A 38 -0.03 -6.77 1.49
N LYS A 39 0.44 -7.70 0.69
CA LYS A 39 1.83 -8.16 0.73
C LYS A 39 2.49 -7.78 -0.59
N ILE A 40 3.53 -6.99 -0.50
CA ILE A 40 4.26 -6.49 -1.66
C ILE A 40 5.60 -7.21 -1.71
N GLU A 41 6.00 -7.68 -2.90
CA GLU A 41 7.34 -8.22 -3.13
C GLU A 41 8.38 -7.13 -2.83
N SER A 42 9.44 -7.51 -2.11
CA SER A 42 10.49 -6.58 -1.67
C SER A 42 11.11 -5.81 -2.84
N GLY A 43 11.20 -4.50 -2.68
CA GLY A 43 11.72 -3.58 -3.70
C GLY A 43 10.65 -2.92 -4.57
N PHE A 44 9.37 -3.32 -4.47
CA PHE A 44 8.27 -2.74 -5.25
C PHE A 44 7.35 -1.81 -4.46
N GLU A 45 7.63 -1.58 -3.18
CA GLU A 45 6.81 -0.80 -2.25
C GLU A 45 6.59 0.64 -2.74
N ASN A 46 7.63 1.29 -3.26
CA ASN A 46 7.54 2.65 -3.79
C ASN A 46 6.68 2.71 -5.04
N ALA A 47 6.83 1.74 -5.95
CA ALA A 47 6.04 1.66 -7.17
C ALA A 47 4.56 1.46 -6.84
N ILE A 48 4.23 0.56 -5.93
CA ILE A 48 2.84 0.30 -5.52
C ILE A 48 2.26 1.49 -4.76
N ALA A 49 3.03 2.13 -3.88
CA ALA A 49 2.60 3.36 -3.21
C ALA A 49 2.30 4.48 -4.23
N ALA A 50 3.14 4.63 -5.25
CA ALA A 50 2.94 5.60 -6.32
C ALA A 50 1.73 5.26 -7.20
N ALA A 51 1.46 3.97 -7.44
CA ALA A 51 0.30 3.49 -8.18
C ALA A 51 -1.01 3.80 -7.46
N LEU A 52 -1.07 3.54 -6.16
CA LEU A 52 -2.25 3.79 -5.35
C LEU A 52 -2.44 5.28 -5.04
N GLY A 53 -1.34 6.05 -4.96
CA GLY A 53 -1.40 7.46 -4.60
C GLY A 53 -2.13 7.67 -3.26
N PRO A 54 -3.15 8.56 -3.20
CA PRO A 54 -3.92 8.79 -1.97
C PRO A 54 -4.62 7.53 -1.44
N LEU A 55 -4.97 6.58 -2.32
CA LEU A 55 -5.61 5.32 -1.92
C LEU A 55 -4.70 4.39 -1.10
N ALA A 56 -3.41 4.66 -1.01
CA ALA A 56 -2.50 3.94 -0.11
C ALA A 56 -2.89 4.10 1.38
N ASP A 57 -3.57 5.20 1.71
CA ASP A 57 -4.08 5.52 3.05
C ASP A 57 -5.57 5.17 3.25
N ALA A 58 -6.21 4.59 2.24
CA ALA A 58 -7.61 4.20 2.29
C ALA A 58 -7.86 3.07 3.29
N LEU A 59 -9.11 2.93 3.73
CA LEU A 59 -9.58 1.74 4.44
C LEU A 59 -10.15 0.72 3.45
N VAL A 60 -10.19 -0.54 3.84
CA VAL A 60 -10.82 -1.62 3.08
C VAL A 60 -12.22 -1.85 3.62
N ALA A 61 -13.22 -1.79 2.74
CA ALA A 61 -14.59 -2.23 3.00
C ALA A 61 -14.82 -3.62 2.40
N ASP A 62 -15.50 -4.50 3.13
CA ASP A 62 -15.79 -5.87 2.66
C ASP A 62 -16.61 -5.87 1.38
N SER A 63 -17.63 -5.03 1.33
CA SER A 63 -18.54 -4.87 0.20
C SER A 63 -18.89 -3.41 -0.06
N ARG A 64 -19.53 -3.17 -1.19
CA ARG A 64 -20.05 -1.84 -1.55
C ARG A 64 -21.08 -1.33 -0.53
N ASP A 65 -21.96 -2.21 -0.04
CA ASP A 65 -23.02 -1.83 0.90
C ASP A 65 -22.45 -1.37 2.24
N GLU A 66 -21.44 -2.08 2.74
CA GLU A 66 -20.74 -1.70 3.97
C GLU A 66 -19.94 -0.41 3.80
N GLY A 67 -19.33 -0.20 2.62
CA GLY A 67 -18.70 1.06 2.27
C GLY A 67 -19.69 2.23 2.26
N LEU A 68 -20.86 2.05 1.68
CA LEU A 68 -21.91 3.08 1.69
C LEU A 68 -22.41 3.36 3.11
N ALA A 69 -22.64 2.32 3.92
CA ALA A 69 -23.04 2.47 5.31
C ALA A 69 -22.00 3.26 6.14
N ALA A 70 -20.71 3.02 5.90
CA ALA A 70 -19.62 3.77 6.52
C ALA A 70 -19.66 5.27 6.14
N ILE A 71 -19.89 5.58 4.86
CA ILE A 71 -20.03 6.97 4.42
C ILE A 71 -21.27 7.65 5.04
N GLU A 72 -22.40 6.93 5.14
CA GLU A 72 -23.60 7.45 5.81
C GLU A 72 -23.34 7.70 7.31
N HIS A 73 -22.60 6.82 7.98
CA HIS A 73 -22.19 7.02 9.36
C HIS A 73 -21.39 8.32 9.52
N LEU A 74 -20.37 8.53 8.70
CA LEU A 74 -19.55 9.74 8.73
C LEU A 74 -20.36 11.01 8.47
N LYS A 75 -21.35 10.96 7.57
CA LYS A 75 -22.23 12.10 7.31
C LYS A 75 -23.09 12.43 8.51
N LYS A 76 -23.56 11.43 9.25
CA LYS A 76 -24.41 11.63 10.45
C LYS A 76 -23.60 12.12 11.65
N SER A 77 -22.38 11.62 11.83
CA SER A 77 -21.48 12.00 12.93
C SER A 77 -20.65 13.26 12.65
N ASP A 78 -20.74 13.82 11.42
CA ASP A 78 -19.81 14.86 10.94
C ASP A 78 -18.33 14.43 11.15
N GLY A 79 -18.04 13.14 10.87
CA GLY A 79 -16.79 12.44 11.15
C GLY A 79 -15.67 12.70 10.15
N GLY A 80 -15.86 13.59 9.16
CA GLY A 80 -14.86 13.90 8.14
C GLY A 80 -15.01 13.08 6.86
N ARG A 81 -13.93 12.97 6.09
CA ARG A 81 -13.90 12.27 4.80
C ARG A 81 -13.01 11.04 4.91
N VAL A 82 -13.30 10.02 4.11
CA VAL A 82 -12.52 8.79 4.01
C VAL A 82 -12.50 8.32 2.55
N GLU A 83 -11.46 7.62 2.19
CA GLU A 83 -11.40 6.82 0.98
C GLU A 83 -11.53 5.33 1.36
N LEU A 84 -12.38 4.61 0.64
CA LEU A 84 -12.66 3.20 0.88
C LEU A 84 -12.42 2.41 -0.40
N ILE A 85 -11.65 1.33 -0.29
CA ILE A 85 -11.50 0.34 -1.36
C ILE A 85 -12.40 -0.85 -1.05
N VAL A 86 -13.29 -1.18 -1.97
CA VAL A 86 -14.19 -2.32 -1.84
C VAL A 86 -13.45 -3.61 -2.16
N ALA A 87 -13.37 -4.54 -1.21
CA ALA A 87 -12.63 -5.79 -1.35
C ALA A 87 -13.32 -6.77 -2.31
N ASP A 88 -14.65 -6.87 -2.23
CA ASP A 88 -15.46 -7.79 -3.03
C ASP A 88 -15.83 -7.14 -4.37
N VAL A 89 -14.87 -7.13 -5.28
CA VAL A 89 -15.06 -6.71 -6.68
C VAL A 89 -14.70 -7.87 -7.57
N ASP A 90 -15.42 -8.02 -8.68
CA ASP A 90 -15.03 -8.98 -9.70
C ASP A 90 -13.72 -8.51 -10.37
N ALA A 91 -12.61 -9.13 -9.98
CA ALA A 91 -11.27 -8.86 -10.52
C ALA A 91 -11.10 -9.32 -11.98
N ARG A 92 -12.12 -9.93 -12.59
CA ARG A 92 -12.12 -10.40 -13.99
C ARG A 92 -12.17 -9.27 -15.04
N GLY A 93 -11.97 -8.01 -14.64
CA GLY A 93 -11.66 -6.91 -15.52
C GLY A 93 -10.24 -7.04 -16.04
N SER A 94 -10.13 -7.38 -17.31
CA SER A 94 -8.97 -7.27 -18.20
C SER A 94 -7.65 -6.82 -17.54
N VAL A 95 -6.84 -7.77 -17.11
CA VAL A 95 -5.40 -7.51 -16.98
C VAL A 95 -4.94 -7.02 -18.36
N ALA A 96 -4.47 -5.78 -18.42
CA ALA A 96 -4.02 -5.20 -19.67
C ALA A 96 -2.96 -6.12 -20.29
N ASN A 97 -3.03 -6.28 -21.60
CA ASN A 97 -2.03 -7.05 -22.33
C ASN A 97 -0.71 -6.30 -22.27
N ILE A 98 0.13 -6.67 -21.32
CA ILE A 98 1.41 -6.01 -21.07
C ILE A 98 2.43 -6.62 -22.03
N PRO A 99 3.09 -5.79 -22.85
CA PRO A 99 4.18 -6.26 -23.68
C PRO A 99 5.27 -6.93 -22.84
N LYS A 100 5.66 -8.15 -23.20
CA LYS A 100 6.76 -8.85 -22.54
C LYS A 100 8.09 -8.18 -22.90
N VAL A 101 8.56 -7.30 -22.05
CA VAL A 101 9.86 -6.63 -22.15
C VAL A 101 10.64 -6.93 -20.87
N ALA A 102 11.94 -7.16 -21.01
CA ALA A 102 12.83 -7.30 -19.86
C ALA A 102 12.76 -6.02 -18.99
N GLY A 103 12.67 -6.16 -17.69
CA GLY A 103 12.54 -5.03 -16.77
C GLY A 103 11.13 -4.43 -16.68
N ALA A 104 10.10 -5.10 -17.22
CA ALA A 104 8.71 -4.70 -17.08
C ALA A 104 7.87 -5.85 -16.49
N ARG A 105 7.09 -5.56 -15.43
CA ARG A 105 6.22 -6.51 -14.74
C ARG A 105 4.84 -5.90 -14.49
N SER A 106 3.81 -6.72 -14.48
CA SER A 106 2.49 -6.27 -14.00
C SER A 106 2.55 -5.96 -12.51
N ALA A 107 1.93 -4.86 -12.08
CA ALA A 107 1.82 -4.57 -10.65
C ALA A 107 1.04 -5.65 -9.89
N THR A 108 0.11 -6.35 -10.55
CA THR A 108 -0.64 -7.46 -9.96
C THR A 108 0.19 -8.71 -9.71
N GLU A 109 1.37 -8.85 -10.34
CA GLU A 109 2.27 -9.99 -10.14
C GLU A 109 3.15 -9.83 -8.89
N VAL A 110 3.32 -8.62 -8.40
CA VAL A 110 4.20 -8.29 -7.27
C VAL A 110 3.43 -7.98 -5.99
N VAL A 111 2.09 -8.12 -6.02
CA VAL A 111 1.20 -7.80 -4.89
C VAL A 111 0.22 -8.95 -4.67
N ASP A 112 0.13 -9.39 -3.41
CA ASP A 112 -0.95 -10.24 -2.91
C ASP A 112 -1.90 -9.35 -2.10
N ALA A 113 -3.13 -9.20 -2.57
CA ALA A 113 -4.12 -8.28 -2.01
C ALA A 113 -5.55 -8.69 -2.39
N PRO A 114 -6.59 -8.16 -1.69
CA PRO A 114 -7.98 -8.31 -2.10
C PRO A 114 -8.25 -7.83 -3.53
N ASN A 115 -9.26 -8.43 -4.16
CA ASN A 115 -9.60 -8.17 -5.57
C ASN A 115 -9.80 -6.68 -5.90
N GLY A 116 -10.37 -5.90 -4.99
CA GLY A 116 -10.56 -4.46 -5.22
C GLY A 116 -9.25 -3.70 -5.38
N ILE A 117 -8.21 -4.10 -4.66
CA ILE A 117 -6.88 -3.51 -4.79
C ILE A 117 -6.23 -3.98 -6.09
N LEU A 118 -6.31 -5.29 -6.41
CA LEU A 118 -5.79 -5.84 -7.65
C LEU A 118 -6.45 -5.22 -8.89
N ALA A 119 -7.75 -4.93 -8.82
CA ALA A 119 -8.48 -4.25 -9.89
C ALA A 119 -7.94 -2.82 -10.16
N LEU A 120 -7.55 -2.09 -9.12
CA LEU A 120 -6.92 -0.77 -9.25
C LEU A 120 -5.53 -0.85 -9.91
N LEU A 121 -4.84 -1.96 -9.74
CA LEU A 121 -3.49 -2.19 -10.26
C LEU A 121 -3.49 -2.90 -11.63
N ALA A 122 -4.64 -3.28 -12.17
CA ALA A 122 -4.76 -4.13 -13.36
C ALA A 122 -4.14 -3.53 -14.64
N ASN A 123 -4.08 -2.20 -14.74
CA ASN A 123 -3.47 -1.48 -15.87
C ASN A 123 -2.12 -0.84 -15.53
N VAL A 124 -1.52 -1.22 -14.39
CA VAL A 124 -0.24 -0.69 -13.93
C VAL A 124 0.88 -1.65 -14.30
N VAL A 125 1.91 -1.10 -14.95
CA VAL A 125 3.16 -1.80 -15.30
C VAL A 125 4.29 -1.17 -14.53
N ILE A 126 5.02 -1.97 -13.78
CA ILE A 126 6.23 -1.54 -13.09
C ILE A 126 7.41 -1.80 -14.01
N VAL A 127 8.25 -0.79 -14.17
CA VAL A 127 9.48 -0.83 -14.97
C VAL A 127 10.69 -0.53 -14.09
N ASP A 128 11.84 -1.08 -14.46
CA ASP A 128 13.06 -0.92 -13.66
C ASP A 128 13.47 0.57 -13.57
N ASP A 129 13.37 1.30 -14.68
CA ASP A 129 13.81 2.70 -14.77
C ASP A 129 13.08 3.48 -15.89
N LEU A 130 13.38 4.77 -15.97
CA LEU A 130 12.85 5.66 -17.01
C LEU A 130 13.31 5.28 -18.41
N SER A 131 14.47 4.61 -18.56
CA SER A 131 14.97 4.14 -19.85
C SER A 131 14.08 3.02 -20.37
N THR A 132 13.75 2.05 -19.52
CA THR A 132 12.83 0.95 -19.84
C THR A 132 11.44 1.47 -20.19
N ALA A 133 10.93 2.47 -19.45
CA ALA A 133 9.66 3.12 -19.78
C ALA A 133 9.70 3.74 -21.18
N ARG A 134 10.76 4.45 -21.52
CA ARG A 134 10.94 5.09 -22.83
C ARG A 134 11.01 4.06 -23.95
N GLU A 135 11.70 2.95 -23.76
CA GLU A 135 11.75 1.84 -24.72
C GLU A 135 10.36 1.25 -24.97
N LEU A 136 9.60 1.01 -23.92
CA LEU A 136 8.22 0.50 -24.02
C LEU A 136 7.35 1.41 -24.87
N TYR A 137 7.35 2.72 -24.60
CA TYR A 137 6.60 3.71 -25.40
C TYR A 137 7.05 3.76 -26.85
N ALA A 138 8.33 3.52 -27.13
CA ALA A 138 8.85 3.53 -28.50
C ALA A 138 8.45 2.28 -29.28
N ARG A 139 8.32 1.13 -28.59
CA ARG A 139 8.00 -0.16 -29.24
C ARG A 139 6.52 -0.34 -29.51
N ASP A 140 5.68 0.05 -28.57
CA ASP A 140 4.23 -0.20 -28.63
C ASP A 140 3.43 1.01 -28.14
N LYS A 141 2.69 1.62 -29.06
CA LYS A 141 1.85 2.78 -28.73
C LYS A 141 0.64 2.44 -27.85
N SER A 142 0.23 1.17 -27.77
CA SER A 142 -0.85 0.73 -26.88
C SER A 142 -0.47 0.86 -25.40
N VAL A 143 0.83 0.89 -25.10
CA VAL A 143 1.36 1.16 -23.75
C VAL A 143 0.97 2.55 -23.24
N ALA A 144 0.62 3.48 -24.12
CA ALA A 144 0.15 4.81 -23.72
C ALA A 144 -1.16 4.79 -22.91
N ASP A 145 -1.94 3.72 -23.01
CA ASP A 145 -3.18 3.56 -22.23
C ASP A 145 -2.92 2.87 -20.87
N LEU A 146 -1.68 2.45 -20.60
CA LEU A 146 -1.23 1.90 -19.33
C LEU A 146 -0.65 2.99 -18.44
N VAL A 147 -0.55 2.68 -17.15
CA VAL A 147 0.20 3.47 -16.18
C VAL A 147 1.56 2.81 -16.01
N LEU A 148 2.63 3.44 -16.48
CA LEU A 148 3.98 2.96 -16.21
C LEU A 148 4.51 3.60 -14.93
N ILE A 149 5.11 2.79 -14.08
CA ILE A 149 5.69 3.26 -12.82
C ILE A 149 7.09 2.67 -12.68
N THR A 150 8.09 3.50 -12.40
CA THR A 150 9.43 3.00 -12.09
C THR A 150 9.48 2.40 -10.70
N VAL A 151 10.46 1.55 -10.44
CA VAL A 151 10.71 1.00 -9.10
C VAL A 151 10.90 2.10 -8.06
N ASP A 152 11.44 3.25 -8.47
CA ASP A 152 11.62 4.43 -7.63
C ASP A 152 10.32 5.21 -7.37
N GLY A 153 9.24 4.90 -8.10
CA GLY A 153 7.93 5.53 -7.92
C GLY A 153 7.63 6.70 -8.88
N ASP A 154 8.39 6.85 -9.96
CA ASP A 154 8.00 7.79 -11.02
C ASP A 154 6.80 7.23 -11.78
N VAL A 155 5.80 8.07 -12.03
CA VAL A 155 4.53 7.70 -12.69
C VAL A 155 4.45 8.35 -14.06
N LEU A 156 4.24 7.53 -15.07
CA LEU A 156 4.09 7.96 -16.46
C LEU A 156 2.75 7.46 -17.01
N THR A 157 1.93 8.39 -17.43
CA THR A 157 0.67 8.13 -18.13
C THR A 157 0.66 8.88 -19.44
N LYS A 158 -0.36 8.68 -20.26
CA LYS A 158 -0.55 9.39 -21.52
C LYS A 158 -0.48 10.93 -21.38
N SER A 159 -0.92 11.47 -20.26
CA SER A 159 -1.10 12.92 -20.06
C SER A 159 -0.38 13.46 -18.81
N VAL A 160 0.15 12.59 -17.94
CA VAL A 160 0.79 13.02 -16.69
C VAL A 160 2.12 12.31 -16.53
N ILE A 161 3.14 13.08 -16.20
CA ILE A 161 4.44 12.58 -15.74
C ILE A 161 4.64 13.17 -14.35
N ARG A 162 4.89 12.30 -13.36
CA ARG A 162 5.16 12.68 -11.98
C ARG A 162 6.32 11.86 -11.47
N GLY A 163 7.32 12.50 -10.89
CA GLY A 163 8.50 11.83 -10.36
C GLY A 163 9.51 12.82 -9.84
N GLY A 164 10.69 12.33 -9.53
CA GLY A 164 11.79 13.10 -8.99
C GLY A 164 12.41 12.41 -7.78
N SER A 165 13.37 13.07 -7.12
CA SER A 165 14.03 12.51 -5.93
C SER A 165 13.06 12.47 -4.75
N GLN A 166 12.87 11.30 -4.16
CA GLN A 166 12.12 11.15 -2.90
C GLN A 166 13.01 11.47 -1.72
N SER A 167 12.54 12.36 -0.84
CA SER A 167 13.25 12.70 0.40
C SER A 167 12.73 11.93 1.62
N LYS A 168 11.62 11.21 1.49
CA LYS A 168 10.97 10.48 2.60
C LYS A 168 10.44 9.13 2.13
N PRO A 169 10.58 8.07 2.95
CA PRO A 169 10.00 6.77 2.65
C PRO A 169 8.47 6.85 2.61
N SER A 170 7.85 6.05 1.74
CA SER A 170 6.39 5.93 1.69
C SER A 170 5.85 5.20 2.93
N LYS A 171 4.56 5.39 3.26
CA LYS A 171 3.92 4.63 4.34
C LYS A 171 3.97 3.12 4.11
N LEU A 172 3.81 2.67 2.86
CA LEU A 172 3.91 1.25 2.52
C LEU A 172 5.31 0.70 2.79
N GLN A 173 6.34 1.47 2.46
CA GLN A 173 7.73 1.12 2.76
C GLN A 173 7.97 1.01 4.26
N LEU A 174 7.48 1.96 5.06
CA LEU A 174 7.59 1.92 6.53
C LEU A 174 6.84 0.73 7.13
N VAL A 175 5.66 0.35 6.59
CA VAL A 175 4.92 -0.84 7.01
C VAL A 175 5.72 -2.11 6.69
N ALA A 176 6.27 -2.22 5.49
CA ALA A 176 7.09 -3.36 5.10
C ALA A 176 8.35 -3.50 5.97
N GLU A 177 9.03 -2.40 6.27
CA GLU A 177 10.19 -2.38 7.19
C GLU A 177 9.81 -2.82 8.61
N ARG A 178 8.66 -2.35 9.13
CA ARG A 178 8.15 -2.77 10.44
C ARG A 178 7.88 -4.28 10.47
N ASP A 179 7.18 -4.80 9.48
CA ASP A 179 6.80 -6.21 9.42
C ASP A 179 8.03 -7.11 9.28
N ALA A 180 9.02 -6.69 8.50
CA ALA A 180 10.30 -7.38 8.39
C ALA A 180 11.08 -7.37 9.74
N ALA A 181 11.08 -6.24 10.45
CA ALA A 181 11.71 -6.15 11.77
C ALA A 181 11.01 -7.05 12.80
N GLU A 182 9.68 -7.09 12.79
CA GLU A 182 8.89 -7.94 13.68
C GLU A 182 9.17 -9.44 13.42
N ALA A 183 9.19 -9.86 12.15
CA ALA A 183 9.55 -11.22 11.78
C ALA A 183 10.96 -11.59 12.27
N ARG A 184 11.92 -10.67 12.16
CA ARG A 184 13.29 -10.88 12.65
C ARG A 184 13.37 -11.00 14.18
N ILE A 185 12.59 -10.22 14.91
CA ILE A 185 12.48 -10.31 16.37
C ILE A 185 11.95 -11.69 16.77
N GLN A 186 10.90 -12.19 16.11
CA GLN A 186 10.34 -13.51 16.39
C GLN A 186 11.36 -14.63 16.12
N GLU A 187 12.10 -14.53 15.01
CA GLU A 187 13.18 -15.48 14.68
C GLU A 187 14.26 -15.50 15.77
N VAL A 188 14.72 -14.32 16.20
CA VAL A 188 15.74 -14.21 17.26
C VAL A 188 15.22 -14.75 18.59
N HIS A 189 13.97 -14.49 18.95
CA HIS A 189 13.36 -15.06 20.15
C HIS A 189 13.32 -16.59 20.11
N ALA A 190 12.94 -17.18 18.97
CA ALA A 190 12.92 -18.64 18.80
C ALA A 190 14.32 -19.25 18.98
N ILE A 191 15.35 -18.62 18.39
CA ILE A 191 16.75 -19.05 18.55
C ILE A 191 17.18 -18.94 20.01
N LEU A 192 16.84 -17.87 20.71
CA LEU A 192 17.16 -17.67 22.11
C LEU A 192 16.52 -18.72 23.01
N GLU A 193 15.26 -19.05 22.81
CA GLU A 193 14.56 -20.08 23.58
C GLU A 193 15.17 -21.47 23.33
N THR A 194 15.50 -21.81 22.08
CA THR A 194 16.20 -23.05 21.75
C THR A 194 17.55 -23.11 22.46
N SER A 195 18.37 -22.06 22.35
CA SER A 195 19.70 -21.99 22.97
C SER A 195 19.65 -22.08 24.51
N ARG A 196 18.61 -21.47 25.14
CA ARG A 196 18.39 -21.60 26.59
C ARG A 196 18.03 -23.02 26.99
N GLY A 197 17.19 -23.69 26.20
CA GLY A 197 16.86 -25.11 26.41
C GLY A 197 18.08 -26.01 26.33
N ASP A 198 18.90 -25.85 25.29
CA ASP A 198 20.11 -26.60 25.09
C ASP A 198 21.13 -26.40 26.26
N LEU A 199 21.27 -25.15 26.71
CA LEU A 199 22.13 -24.81 27.84
C LEU A 199 21.63 -25.44 29.15
N ALA A 200 20.31 -25.42 29.39
CA ALA A 200 19.73 -26.05 30.57
C ALA A 200 19.94 -27.57 30.57
N GLN A 201 19.78 -28.19 29.41
CA GLN A 201 19.99 -29.63 29.24
C GLN A 201 21.46 -30.03 29.40
N ALA A 202 22.38 -29.22 28.86
CA ALA A 202 23.81 -29.44 29.02
C ALA A 202 24.24 -29.39 30.52
N ARG A 203 23.73 -28.41 31.27
CA ARG A 203 23.97 -28.27 32.71
C ARG A 203 23.41 -29.44 33.53
N ALA A 204 22.22 -29.94 33.17
CA ALA A 204 21.61 -31.09 33.84
C ALA A 204 22.35 -32.41 33.58
N ASN A 205 23.13 -32.49 32.50
CA ASN A 205 23.94 -33.67 32.17
C ASN A 205 25.34 -33.65 32.82
N GLU A 206 25.78 -32.54 33.42
CA GLU A 206 27.05 -32.38 34.13
C GLU A 206 26.96 -32.63 35.65
N GLU A 207 25.72 -32.71 36.20
CA GLU A 207 25.43 -33.11 37.58
C GLU A 207 25.14 -34.61 37.69
#